data_17ef527b1f738b87f0544132ffeac20e
#
_entry.id   17ef527b1f738b87f0544132ffeac20e
#
_cell.length_a   1.000
_cell.length_b   1.000
_cell.length_c   1.000
_cell.angle_alpha   90.00
_cell.angle_beta   90.00
_cell.angle_gamma   90.00
#
_symmetry.space_group_name_H-M   'P 1'
#
loop_
_entity.id
_entity.type
_entity.pdbx_description
1 polymer ?
#
loop_
_entity_poly.entity_id
_entity_poly.type
_entity_poly.pdbx_seq_one_letter_code
_entity_poly.pdbx_strand_id
1 'polypeptide(L)'
;HEHPHSAKDYVMIDDILPIMEHIALRGDDRIYNIASGHNVSAADVARVLTAHGVDAAFSGRTQTPRIFPRIDTSRIKCEFGFEPSDFKVGLASLLTTSTRDEIKKRTD
;
A
#
# COMPACT_ATOMS: atom_id res chain seq x y z
N HIS A 1 -14.82 -9.10 0.46
CA HIS A 1 -14.44 -9.94 -0.68
C HIS A 1 -14.14 -9.07 -1.89
N GLU A 2 -12.92 -9.17 -2.42
CA GLU A 2 -12.50 -8.39 -3.57
C GLU A 2 -12.39 -9.27 -4.82
N HIS A 3 -12.71 -8.68 -5.97
CA HIS A 3 -12.44 -9.32 -7.25
C HIS A 3 -10.93 -9.26 -7.55
N PRO A 4 -10.32 -10.33 -8.12
CA PRO A 4 -8.87 -10.33 -8.42
C PRO A 4 -8.40 -9.15 -9.26
N HIS A 5 -9.25 -8.64 -10.15
CA HIS A 5 -8.91 -7.52 -11.02
C HIS A 5 -9.26 -6.15 -10.44
N SER A 6 -9.86 -6.10 -9.25
CA SER A 6 -10.05 -4.82 -8.56
C SER A 6 -8.69 -4.20 -8.24
N ALA A 7 -8.59 -2.89 -8.40
CA ALA A 7 -7.31 -2.19 -8.20
C ALA A 7 -7.54 -0.86 -7.50
N LYS A 8 -6.64 -0.54 -6.57
CA LYS A 8 -6.66 0.71 -5.84
C LYS A 8 -5.25 1.12 -5.44
N ASP A 9 -5.12 2.36 -5.00
CA ASP A 9 -3.85 2.92 -4.55
C ASP A 9 -3.57 2.49 -3.11
N TYR A 10 -2.32 2.10 -2.86
CA TYR A 10 -1.84 1.74 -1.52
C TYR A 10 -0.58 2.52 -1.20
N VAL A 11 -0.47 2.97 0.04
CA VAL A 11 0.73 3.65 0.54
C VAL A 11 1.10 3.06 1.89
N MET A 12 2.39 2.84 2.12
CA MET A 12 2.87 2.35 3.41
C MET A 12 2.81 3.47 4.44
N ILE A 13 2.41 3.15 5.67
CA ILE A 13 2.30 4.13 6.76
C ILE A 13 3.65 4.81 7.05
N ASP A 14 4.75 4.09 6.92
CA ASP A 14 6.08 4.62 7.15
C ASP A 14 6.47 5.72 6.16
N ASP A 15 5.87 5.71 4.96
CA ASP A 15 6.06 6.79 3.98
C ASP A 15 5.17 8.00 4.29
N ILE A 16 4.01 7.77 4.90
CA ILE A 16 3.04 8.82 5.21
C ILE A 16 3.49 9.69 6.37
N LEU A 17 4.04 9.09 7.42
CA LEU A 17 4.36 9.82 8.65
C LEU A 17 5.32 10.99 8.44
N PRO A 18 6.45 10.82 7.73
CA PRO A 18 7.34 11.95 7.47
C PRO A 18 6.71 13.04 6.61
N ILE A 19 5.94 12.67 5.59
CA ILE A 19 5.33 13.67 4.70
C ILE A 19 4.23 14.47 5.41
N MET A 20 3.51 13.86 6.33
CA MET A 20 2.52 14.56 7.15
C MET A 20 3.17 15.66 7.99
N GLU A 21 4.33 15.39 8.57
CA GLU A 21 5.09 16.39 9.31
C GLU A 21 5.52 17.54 8.41
N HIS A 22 6.05 17.26 7.23
CA HIS A 22 6.45 18.30 6.27
C HIS A 22 5.26 19.16 5.85
N ILE A 23 4.12 18.56 5.59
CA ILE A 23 2.89 19.28 5.22
C ILE A 23 2.45 20.19 6.37
N ALA A 24 2.47 19.68 7.59
CA ALA A 24 2.04 20.45 8.75
C ALA A 24 2.93 21.68 9.00
N LEU A 25 4.22 21.56 8.74
CA LEU A 25 5.19 22.62 9.00
C LEU A 25 5.38 23.59 7.83
N ARG A 26 5.25 23.11 6.59
CA ARG A 26 5.65 23.86 5.39
C ARG A 26 4.63 23.82 4.25
N GLY A 27 3.47 23.22 4.43
CA GLY A 27 2.47 23.12 3.39
C GLY A 27 1.86 24.46 3.04
N ASP A 28 1.84 24.79 1.74
CA ASP A 28 1.26 26.03 1.24
C ASP A 28 -0.21 25.89 0.85
N ASP A 29 -0.68 24.66 0.66
CA ASP A 29 -2.04 24.37 0.25
C ASP A 29 -2.86 23.78 1.41
N ARG A 30 -4.19 23.85 1.28
CA ARG A 30 -5.09 23.31 2.29
C ARG A 30 -5.34 21.82 2.11
N ILE A 31 -5.15 21.31 0.91
CA ILE A 31 -5.49 19.92 0.56
C ILE A 31 -4.32 19.30 -0.19
N TYR A 32 -3.89 18.14 0.28
CA TYR A 32 -2.88 17.32 -0.38
C TYR A 32 -3.42 15.89 -0.51
N ASN A 33 -3.28 15.32 -1.71
CA ASN A 33 -3.52 13.90 -1.90
C ASN A 33 -2.25 13.13 -1.57
N ILE A 34 -2.30 12.28 -0.56
CA ILE A 34 -1.17 11.42 -0.18
C ILE A 34 -1.46 10.03 -0.71
N ALA A 35 -0.80 9.67 -1.80
CA ALA A 35 -1.01 8.41 -2.50
C ALA A 35 0.22 8.09 -3.33
N SER A 36 0.27 6.88 -3.90
CA SER A 36 1.37 6.50 -4.79
C SER A 36 1.21 7.03 -6.21
N GLY A 37 -0.03 7.28 -6.62
CA GLY A 37 -0.38 7.62 -8.00
C GLY A 37 -0.48 6.40 -8.91
N HIS A 38 -0.34 5.19 -8.37
CA HIS A 38 -0.41 3.94 -9.11
C HIS A 38 -1.35 2.96 -8.41
N ASN A 39 -2.21 2.31 -9.18
CA ASN A 39 -3.10 1.29 -8.64
C ASN A 39 -2.42 -0.08 -8.61
N VAL A 40 -2.73 -0.85 -7.58
CA VAL A 40 -2.27 -2.23 -7.42
C VAL A 40 -3.51 -3.13 -7.39
N SER A 41 -3.50 -4.22 -8.15
CA SER A 41 -4.63 -5.14 -8.19
C SER A 41 -4.67 -6.04 -6.96
N ALA A 42 -5.88 -6.49 -6.61
CA ALA A 42 -6.06 -7.45 -5.52
C ALA A 42 -5.31 -8.75 -5.80
N ALA A 43 -5.23 -9.15 -7.06
CA ALA A 43 -4.45 -10.34 -7.47
C ALA A 43 -2.97 -10.18 -7.14
N ASP A 44 -2.39 -9.00 -7.38
CA ASP A 44 -0.98 -8.73 -7.06
C ASP A 44 -0.73 -8.78 -5.54
N VAL A 45 -1.64 -8.21 -4.75
CA VAL A 45 -1.56 -8.29 -3.28
C VAL A 45 -1.62 -9.75 -2.82
N ALA A 46 -2.55 -10.53 -3.36
CA ALA A 46 -2.68 -11.95 -3.04
C ALA A 46 -1.42 -12.75 -3.38
N ARG A 47 -0.77 -12.45 -4.50
CA ARG A 47 0.49 -13.10 -4.88
C ARG A 47 1.60 -12.83 -3.86
N VAL A 48 1.72 -11.61 -3.38
CA VAL A 48 2.72 -11.27 -2.36
C VAL A 48 2.42 -12.01 -1.07
N LEU A 49 1.16 -12.03 -0.62
CA LEU A 49 0.74 -12.75 0.58
C LEU A 49 1.05 -14.24 0.48
N THR A 50 0.68 -14.87 -0.64
CA THR A 50 0.89 -16.30 -0.88
C THR A 50 2.39 -16.63 -0.91
N ALA A 51 3.21 -15.79 -1.53
CA ALA A 51 4.65 -15.98 -1.60
C ALA A 51 5.31 -15.98 -0.20
N HIS A 52 4.66 -15.37 0.79
CA HIS A 52 5.16 -15.28 2.17
C HIS A 52 4.38 -16.19 3.14
N GLY A 53 3.69 -17.20 2.60
CA GLY A 53 3.03 -18.22 3.41
C GLY A 53 1.67 -17.81 4.00
N VAL A 54 1.10 -16.71 3.53
CA VAL A 54 -0.24 -16.28 3.95
C VAL A 54 -1.26 -16.78 2.95
N ASP A 55 -2.26 -17.53 3.41
CA ASP A 55 -3.34 -18.00 2.57
C ASP A 55 -4.21 -16.83 2.13
N ALA A 56 -4.26 -16.59 0.82
CA ALA A 56 -5.11 -15.57 0.25
C ALA A 56 -5.85 -16.16 -0.95
N ALA A 57 -7.16 -16.22 -0.84
CA ALA A 57 -8.01 -16.76 -1.88
C ALA A 57 -9.17 -15.82 -2.17
N PHE A 58 -9.65 -15.85 -3.42
CA PHE A 58 -10.82 -15.09 -3.82
C PHE A 58 -12.03 -16.01 -3.76
N SER A 59 -13.16 -15.48 -3.26
CA SER A 59 -14.40 -16.25 -3.27
C SER A 59 -14.84 -16.46 -4.73
N GLY A 60 -15.41 -17.62 -5.04
CA GLY A 60 -15.89 -17.94 -6.39
C GLY A 60 -17.10 -17.13 -6.84
N ARG A 61 -17.55 -16.15 -6.07
CA ARG A 61 -18.65 -15.27 -6.44
C ARG A 61 -18.17 -14.24 -7.43
N THR A 62 -18.81 -14.23 -8.59
CA THR A 62 -18.55 -13.22 -9.60
C THR A 62 -19.05 -11.86 -9.13
N GLN A 63 -18.11 -10.98 -8.83
CA GLN A 63 -18.38 -9.57 -8.60
C GLN A 63 -17.72 -8.76 -9.71
N THR A 64 -18.31 -7.63 -10.05
CA THR A 64 -17.68 -6.70 -10.98
C THR A 64 -16.41 -6.14 -10.34
N PRO A 65 -15.28 -6.14 -11.04
CA PRO A 65 -14.06 -5.54 -10.50
C PRO A 65 -14.26 -4.05 -10.24
N ARG A 66 -13.74 -3.57 -9.11
CA ARG A 66 -13.74 -2.15 -8.77
C ARG A 66 -12.35 -1.58 -9.04
N ILE A 67 -12.27 -0.74 -10.07
CA ILE A 67 -11.04 -0.05 -10.38
C ILE A 67 -11.22 1.40 -9.98
N PHE A 68 -10.51 1.81 -8.93
CA PHE A 68 -10.57 3.19 -8.46
C PHE A 68 -9.82 4.10 -9.43
N PRO A 69 -10.28 5.35 -9.62
CA PRO A 69 -9.56 6.31 -10.43
C PRO A 69 -8.16 6.53 -9.87
N ARG A 70 -7.21 6.76 -10.78
CA ARG A 70 -5.85 7.11 -10.39
C ARG A 70 -5.86 8.43 -9.64
N ILE A 71 -5.21 8.46 -8.47
CA ILE A 71 -5.16 9.65 -7.62
C ILE A 71 -4.07 10.60 -8.14
N ASP A 72 -4.43 11.86 -8.32
CA ASP A 72 -3.48 12.89 -8.74
C ASP A 72 -2.60 13.30 -7.56
N THR A 73 -1.32 12.99 -7.65
CA THR A 73 -0.31 13.30 -6.63
C THR A 73 0.66 14.40 -7.06
N SER A 74 0.35 15.12 -8.15
CA SER A 74 1.26 16.12 -8.70
C SER A 74 1.62 17.22 -7.71
N ARG A 75 0.67 17.68 -6.89
CA ARG A 75 0.91 18.76 -5.93
C ARG A 75 1.94 18.35 -4.87
N ILE A 76 1.74 17.22 -4.21
CA ILE A 76 2.64 16.74 -3.16
C ILE A 76 4.01 16.37 -3.73
N LYS A 77 4.03 15.84 -4.95
CA LYS A 77 5.27 15.51 -5.63
C LYS A 77 6.07 16.76 -6.00
N CYS A 78 5.42 17.75 -6.56
CA CYS A 78 6.09 19.02 -6.96
C CYS A 78 6.58 19.79 -5.75
N GLU A 79 5.78 19.87 -4.69
CA GLU A 79 6.11 20.70 -3.51
C GLU A 79 7.14 20.05 -2.60
N PHE A 80 7.03 18.75 -2.37
CA PHE A 80 7.87 18.02 -1.40
C PHE A 80 8.75 16.93 -2.02
N GLY A 81 8.61 16.65 -3.31
CA GLY A 81 9.34 15.55 -3.93
C GLY A 81 8.91 14.18 -3.42
N PHE A 82 7.68 14.06 -2.96
CA PHE A 82 7.18 12.82 -2.34
C PHE A 82 7.13 11.69 -3.35
N GLU A 83 7.88 10.63 -3.07
CA GLU A 83 7.88 9.39 -3.85
C GLU A 83 7.79 8.21 -2.89
N PRO A 84 6.59 7.67 -2.66
CA PRO A 84 6.44 6.55 -1.74
C PRO A 84 7.06 5.28 -2.30
N SER A 85 7.44 4.39 -1.39
CA SER A 85 7.98 3.06 -1.73
C SER A 85 6.98 2.25 -2.53
N ASP A 86 7.48 1.29 -3.32
CA ASP A 86 6.61 0.32 -3.99
C ASP A 86 5.86 -0.50 -2.94
N PHE A 87 4.54 -0.53 -3.05
CA PHE A 87 3.69 -1.21 -2.06
C PHE A 87 4.00 -2.70 -1.97
N LYS A 88 4.22 -3.36 -3.10
CA LYS A 88 4.50 -4.80 -3.12
C LYS A 88 5.80 -5.12 -2.38
N VAL A 89 6.83 -4.31 -2.58
CA VAL A 89 8.11 -4.46 -1.87
C VAL A 89 7.92 -4.18 -0.37
N GLY A 90 7.20 -3.12 -0.03
CA GLY A 90 6.92 -2.77 1.36
C GLY A 90 6.11 -3.84 2.09
N LEU A 91 5.10 -4.39 1.43
CA LEU A 91 4.30 -5.47 1.99
C LEU A 91 5.13 -6.74 2.22
N ALA A 92 5.97 -7.11 1.26
CA ALA A 92 6.87 -8.26 1.38
C ALA A 92 7.82 -8.10 2.57
N SER A 93 8.39 -6.92 2.74
CA SER A 93 9.26 -6.60 3.86
C SER A 93 8.54 -6.72 5.20
N LEU A 94 7.32 -6.20 5.28
CA LEU A 94 6.49 -6.26 6.48
C LEU A 94 6.16 -7.70 6.87
N LEU A 95 5.80 -8.54 5.91
CA LEU A 95 5.48 -9.94 6.14
C LEU A 95 6.70 -10.73 6.61
N THR A 96 7.87 -10.46 6.06
CA THR A 96 9.12 -11.08 6.48
C THR A 96 9.45 -10.75 7.93
N THR A 97 9.31 -9.49 8.32
CA THR A 97 9.55 -9.02 9.69
C THR A 97 8.57 -9.67 10.67
N SER A 98 7.29 -9.71 10.32
CA SER A 98 6.23 -10.31 11.14
C SER A 98 6.47 -11.81 11.37
N THR A 99 6.88 -12.54 10.33
CA THR A 99 7.21 -13.97 10.43
C THR A 99 8.40 -14.20 11.35
N ARG A 100 9.44 -13.35 11.29
CA ARG A 100 10.60 -13.43 12.18
C ARG A 100 10.20 -13.22 13.64
N ASP A 101 9.34 -12.26 13.91
CA ASP A 101 8.87 -11.96 15.27
C ASP A 101 8.07 -13.13 15.84
N GLU A 102 7.24 -13.77 15.04
CA GLU A 102 6.51 -14.97 15.46
C GLU A 102 7.44 -16.13 15.79
N ILE A 103 8.46 -16.35 15.00
CA ILE A 103 9.46 -17.39 15.24
C ILE A 103 10.20 -17.12 16.55
N LYS A 104 10.59 -15.90 16.84
CA LYS A 104 11.23 -15.50 18.09
C LYS A 104 10.33 -15.75 19.30
N LYS A 105 9.04 -15.45 19.20
CA LYS A 105 8.07 -15.70 20.28
C LYS A 105 7.88 -17.18 20.57
N ARG A 106 8.02 -18.04 19.58
CA ARG A 106 7.88 -19.50 19.75
C ARG A 106 9.12 -20.16 20.36
N THR A 107 10.29 -19.54 20.24
CA THR A 107 11.54 -20.07 20.77
C THR A 107 11.85 -19.60 22.19
N ASP A 108 11.15 -18.63 22.67
CA ASP A 108 11.24 -18.15 24.06
C ASP A 108 10.21 -18.86 24.94
#